data_518fa5edafa45501011c372f00d36692
#
_entry.id   518fa5edafa45501011c372f00d36692
#
_cell.length_a   1.000
_cell.length_b   1.000
_cell.length_c   1.000
_cell.angle_alpha   90.00
_cell.angle_beta   90.00
_cell.angle_gamma   90.00
#
_symmetry.space_group_name_H-M   'P 1'
#
loop_
_entity.id
_entity.type
_entity.pdbx_description
1 polymer ?
#
loop_
_entity_poly.entity_id
_entity_poly.type
_entity_poly.pdbx_seq_one_letter_code
_entity_poly.pdbx_strand_id
1 'polypeptide(L)'
;MKHIAIKGKSYPFRLTIGAMVAYKRDIGEDFSKFNGEDMEKMLHIIFHGIKSACKADGIEFPYQSPEEIADYIDMERITDLFDAKGVDEDDGSKKK
;
A
#
# COMPACT_ATOMS: atom_id res chain seq x y z
N MET A 1 -9.28 -4.11 7.49
CA MET A 1 -8.06 -4.25 6.72
C MET A 1 -8.35 -4.08 5.25
N LYS A 2 -7.47 -3.40 4.55
CA LYS A 2 -7.64 -3.18 3.12
C LYS A 2 -7.03 -4.31 2.32
N HIS A 3 -7.61 -4.59 1.19
CA HIS A 3 -7.11 -5.60 0.26
C HIS A 3 -7.10 -5.03 -1.14
N ILE A 4 -6.22 -5.54 -1.96
CA ILE A 4 -6.17 -5.15 -3.37
C ILE A 4 -6.00 -6.40 -4.22
N ALA A 5 -6.71 -6.44 -5.33
CA ALA A 5 -6.63 -7.58 -6.24
C ALA A 5 -5.57 -7.31 -7.30
N ILE A 6 -4.69 -8.26 -7.49
CA ILE A 6 -3.67 -8.21 -8.53
C ILE A 6 -3.74 -9.52 -9.28
N LYS A 7 -4.05 -9.45 -10.56
CA LYS A 7 -4.17 -10.63 -11.42
C LYS A 7 -5.17 -11.64 -10.84
N GLY A 8 -6.25 -11.12 -10.29
CA GLY A 8 -7.33 -11.98 -9.79
C GLY A 8 -7.13 -12.53 -8.40
N LYS A 9 -6.01 -12.22 -7.75
CA LYS A 9 -5.76 -12.67 -6.40
C LYS A 9 -5.75 -11.49 -5.45
N SER A 10 -6.40 -11.64 -4.31
CA SER A 10 -6.52 -10.57 -3.32
C SER A 10 -5.35 -10.61 -2.35
N TYR A 11 -4.71 -9.46 -2.14
CA TYR A 11 -3.59 -9.33 -1.21
C TYR A 11 -3.91 -8.27 -0.16
N PRO A 12 -3.44 -8.45 1.07
CA PRO A 12 -3.64 -7.41 2.10
C PRO A 12 -2.73 -6.22 1.85
N PHE A 13 -3.19 -5.06 2.29
CA PHE A 13 -2.40 -3.83 2.23
C PHE A 13 -2.43 -3.17 3.60
N ARG A 14 -1.27 -2.85 4.15
CA ARG A 14 -1.15 -2.11 5.40
C ARG A 14 0.09 -1.22 5.34
N LEU A 15 -0.01 -0.04 5.93
CA LEU A 15 1.16 0.82 6.07
C LEU A 15 1.87 0.49 7.37
N THR A 16 2.57 -0.63 7.36
CA THR A 16 3.35 -1.06 8.52
C THR A 16 4.61 -0.21 8.62
N ILE A 17 5.28 -0.29 9.76
CA ILE A 17 6.57 0.37 9.89
C ILE A 17 7.56 -0.20 8.89
N GLY A 18 7.50 -1.52 8.67
CA GLY A 18 8.36 -2.14 7.67
C GLY A 18 8.14 -1.58 6.28
N ALA A 19 6.88 -1.32 5.92
CA ALA A 19 6.57 -0.72 4.62
C ALA A 19 7.14 0.68 4.52
N MET A 20 7.03 1.47 5.58
CA MET A 20 7.54 2.83 5.56
C MET A 20 9.06 2.87 5.47
N VAL A 21 9.74 1.96 6.17
CA VAL A 21 11.19 1.88 6.10
C VAL A 21 11.62 1.44 4.70
N ALA A 22 10.93 0.46 4.13
CA ALA A 22 11.25 0.01 2.78
C ALA A 22 11.03 1.12 1.76
N TYR A 23 9.94 1.87 1.92
CA TYR A 23 9.66 3.00 1.05
C TYR A 23 10.79 4.03 1.11
N LYS A 24 11.24 4.35 2.32
CA LYS A 24 12.31 5.34 2.49
C LYS A 24 13.59 4.88 1.81
N ARG A 25 13.92 3.60 1.94
CA ARG A 25 15.12 3.07 1.31
C ARG A 25 15.01 3.06 -0.21
N ASP A 26 13.81 2.80 -0.70
CA ASP A 26 13.57 2.72 -2.14
C ASP A 26 13.56 4.11 -2.78
N ILE A 27 12.79 5.03 -2.20
CA ILE A 27 12.57 6.35 -2.76
C ILE A 27 13.64 7.34 -2.32
N GLY A 28 14.23 7.13 -1.15
CA GLY A 28 15.22 8.05 -0.60
C GLY A 28 14.59 9.18 0.19
N GLU A 29 13.29 9.07 0.50
CA GLU A 29 12.55 10.12 1.17
C GLU A 29 11.67 9.51 2.24
N ASP A 30 11.58 10.17 3.39
CA ASP A 30 10.72 9.70 4.46
C ASP A 30 9.25 9.78 4.03
N PHE A 31 8.46 8.81 4.47
CA PHE A 31 7.04 8.79 4.12
C PHE A 31 6.31 10.03 4.63
N SER A 32 6.82 10.67 5.67
CA SER A 32 6.21 11.89 6.18
C SER A 32 6.17 13.00 5.12
N LYS A 33 7.02 12.89 4.10
CA LYS A 33 7.03 13.86 3.00
C LYS A 33 6.24 13.37 1.78
N PHE A 34 5.54 12.29 1.93
CA PHE A 34 4.78 11.69 0.83
C PHE A 34 3.71 12.66 0.33
N ASN A 35 3.67 12.80 -0.99
CA ASN A 35 2.68 13.63 -1.66
C ASN A 35 1.82 12.71 -2.54
N GLY A 36 0.54 12.64 -2.24
CA GLY A 36 -0.35 11.74 -2.97
C GLY A 36 -0.55 12.10 -4.43
N GLU A 37 -0.01 13.23 -4.87
CA GLU A 37 -0.09 13.60 -6.28
C GLU A 37 1.00 12.98 -7.13
N ASP A 38 2.01 12.40 -6.49
CA ASP A 38 3.10 11.74 -7.21
C ASP A 38 2.75 10.28 -7.41
N MET A 39 2.30 9.94 -8.62
CA MET A 39 1.82 8.58 -8.91
C MET A 39 2.92 7.54 -8.78
N GLU A 40 4.14 7.89 -9.13
CA GLU A 40 5.23 6.94 -9.02
C GLU A 40 5.51 6.58 -7.56
N LYS A 41 5.57 7.60 -6.71
CA LYS A 41 5.77 7.36 -5.29
C LYS A 41 4.59 6.60 -4.69
N MET A 42 3.39 6.91 -5.15
CA MET A 42 2.21 6.20 -4.68
C MET A 42 2.28 4.72 -5.03
N LEU A 43 2.71 4.41 -6.25
CA LEU A 43 2.87 3.02 -6.65
C LEU A 43 3.88 2.31 -5.74
N HIS A 44 4.98 2.97 -5.43
CA HIS A 44 6.01 2.37 -4.59
C HIS A 44 5.51 2.11 -3.17
N ILE A 45 4.76 3.04 -2.58
CA ILE A 45 4.27 2.79 -1.22
C ILE A 45 3.20 1.70 -1.20
N ILE A 46 2.40 1.62 -2.26
CA ILE A 46 1.42 0.53 -2.36
C ILE A 46 2.15 -0.80 -2.44
N PHE A 47 3.18 -0.88 -3.27
CA PHE A 47 3.96 -2.12 -3.40
C PHE A 47 4.54 -2.53 -2.04
N HIS A 48 5.18 -1.61 -1.34
CA HIS A 48 5.78 -1.94 -0.05
C HIS A 48 4.74 -2.27 1.01
N GLY A 49 3.59 -1.61 0.96
CA GLY A 49 2.51 -1.90 1.89
C GLY A 49 1.94 -3.30 1.70
N ILE A 50 1.78 -3.72 0.44
CA ILE A 50 1.31 -5.07 0.16
C ILE A 50 2.37 -6.09 0.54
N LYS A 51 3.61 -5.84 0.13
CA LYS A 51 4.69 -6.78 0.39
C LYS A 51 4.89 -7.01 1.88
N SER A 52 4.87 -5.92 2.65
CA SER A 52 5.06 -6.02 4.09
C SER A 52 3.89 -6.74 4.76
N ALA A 53 2.66 -6.43 4.33
CA ALA A 53 1.49 -7.08 4.90
C ALA A 53 1.51 -8.58 4.61
N CYS A 54 1.87 -8.94 3.38
CA CYS A 54 1.97 -10.35 3.01
C CYS A 54 3.02 -11.07 3.84
N LYS A 55 4.16 -10.42 4.02
CA LYS A 55 5.21 -11.02 4.83
C LYS A 55 4.76 -11.25 6.26
N ALA A 56 4.07 -10.29 6.84
CA ALA A 56 3.59 -10.41 8.21
C ALA A 56 2.53 -11.49 8.34
N ASP A 57 1.72 -11.69 7.30
CA ASP A 57 0.63 -12.65 7.35
C ASP A 57 0.99 -14.02 6.78
N GLY A 58 2.23 -14.20 6.35
CA GLY A 58 2.65 -15.49 5.78
C GLY A 58 2.07 -15.76 4.41
N ILE A 59 1.77 -14.74 3.65
CA ILE A 59 1.19 -14.86 2.31
C ILE A 59 2.28 -14.66 1.27
N GLU A 60 2.34 -15.53 0.28
CA GLU A 60 3.32 -15.39 -0.78
C GLU A 60 3.00 -14.19 -1.67
N PHE A 61 4.00 -13.37 -1.94
CA PHE A 61 3.88 -12.23 -2.82
C PHE A 61 4.99 -12.33 -3.86
N PRO A 62 4.66 -12.80 -5.07
CA PRO A 62 5.70 -13.18 -6.04
C PRO A 62 6.31 -12.01 -6.82
N TYR A 63 5.85 -10.79 -6.59
CA TYR A 63 6.33 -9.65 -7.36
C TYR A 63 7.57 -9.05 -6.74
N GLN A 64 8.53 -8.66 -7.59
CA GLN A 64 9.84 -8.19 -7.14
C GLN A 64 9.98 -6.68 -7.21
N SER A 65 9.13 -6.00 -7.98
CA SER A 65 9.26 -4.55 -8.12
C SER A 65 7.88 -3.93 -8.31
N PRO A 66 7.78 -2.62 -8.02
CA PRO A 66 6.50 -1.94 -8.21
C PRO A 66 6.01 -1.98 -9.64
N GLU A 67 6.92 -1.97 -10.59
CA GLU A 67 6.53 -1.99 -12.00
C GLU A 67 5.77 -3.26 -12.37
N GLU A 68 6.04 -4.36 -11.67
CA GLU A 68 5.37 -5.61 -11.98
C GLU A 68 3.88 -5.59 -11.64
N ILE A 69 3.47 -4.73 -10.75
CA ILE A 69 2.07 -4.66 -10.36
C ILE A 69 1.37 -3.41 -10.91
N ALA A 70 2.13 -2.51 -11.52
CA ALA A 70 1.59 -1.20 -11.91
C ALA A 70 0.39 -1.30 -12.84
N ASP A 71 0.45 -2.22 -13.80
CA ASP A 71 -0.62 -2.32 -14.79
C ASP A 71 -1.87 -3.00 -14.26
N TYR A 72 -1.81 -3.56 -13.06
CA TYR A 72 -2.94 -4.25 -12.46
C TYR A 72 -3.67 -3.42 -11.40
N ILE A 73 -3.20 -2.21 -11.17
CA ILE A 73 -3.78 -1.32 -10.17
C ILE A 73 -4.27 -0.07 -10.87
N ASP A 74 -5.56 0.21 -10.76
CA ASP A 74 -6.10 1.42 -11.38
C ASP A 74 -6.39 2.47 -10.31
N MET A 75 -6.73 3.66 -10.77
CA MET A 75 -6.90 4.81 -9.88
C MET A 75 -7.99 4.61 -8.84
N GLU A 76 -9.05 3.92 -9.20
CA GLU A 76 -10.13 3.70 -8.26
C GLU A 76 -9.64 2.90 -7.05
N ARG A 77 -8.80 1.91 -7.31
CA ARG A 77 -8.29 1.08 -6.23
C ARG A 77 -7.35 1.85 -5.33
N ILE A 78 -6.56 2.75 -5.91
CA ILE A 78 -5.68 3.59 -5.13
C ILE A 78 -6.50 4.46 -4.19
N THR A 79 -7.56 5.04 -4.68
CA THR A 79 -8.43 5.88 -3.86
C THR A 79 -8.97 5.08 -2.68
N ASP A 80 -9.41 3.85 -2.94
CA ASP A 80 -9.94 3.01 -1.87
C ASP A 80 -8.89 2.72 -0.81
N LEU A 81 -7.66 2.44 -1.24
CA LEU A 81 -6.60 2.11 -0.30
C LEU A 81 -6.26 3.27 0.63
N PHE A 82 -6.30 4.48 0.10
CA PHE A 82 -5.89 5.66 0.85
C PHE A 82 -7.05 6.50 1.33
N ASP A 83 -8.25 5.96 1.27
CA ASP A 83 -9.40 6.67 1.78
C ASP A 83 -9.34 6.62 3.29
N ALA A 84 -8.80 7.66 3.86
CA ALA A 84 -8.60 7.73 5.29
C ALA A 84 -9.91 7.74 6.04
N LYS A 85 -10.93 8.14 5.37
CA LYS A 85 -12.22 8.07 6.00
C LYS A 85 -12.64 6.65 6.24
N GLY A 86 -12.16 5.83 5.43
CA GLY A 86 -12.32 4.42 5.70
C GLY A 86 -11.32 4.01 6.71
N VAL A 87 -10.80 4.63 7.21
CA VAL A 87 -9.81 4.19 8.03
C VAL A 87 -9.77 4.47 9.39
N ASP A 88 -10.39 5.38 8.63
CA ASP A 88 -10.28 5.38 9.39
C ASP A 88 -10.45 5.07 10.25
N GLU A 89 -10.80 5.33 10.22
CA GLU A 89 -10.97 5.05 10.70
C GLU A 89 -11.19 4.63 11.44
N ASP A 90 -11.61 4.91 11.38
CA ASP A 90 -11.80 4.41 11.90
C ASP A 90 -11.89 4.07 12.65
N ASP A 91 -12.16 4.27 12.65
CA ASP A 91 -12.21 3.87 13.21
C ASP A 91 -12.36 3.72 13.86
N GLY A 92 -12.64 3.91 13.86
CA GLY A 92 -12.80 3.82 14.32
C GLY A 92 -13.02 4.04 14.94
N SER A 93 -13.31 4.34 14.86
CA SER A 93 -13.48 4.59 15.24
C SER A 93 -13.78 4.98 15.77
N LYS A 94 -13.95 5.24 15.83
CA LYS A 94 -14.24 5.61 16.09
C LYS A 94 -14.63 6.03 16.55
N LYS A 95 -14.81 6.33 16.67
CA LYS A 95 -15.13 6.68 16.80
C LYS A 95 -15.36 7.12 17.09
N LYS A 96 -15.55 7.44 17.31
CA LYS A 96 -15.73 7.86 17.24
C LYS A 96 -15.96 8.06 17.37
#